data_1523ca9944cdcebe8418fcf3de9bd9b9
#
_entry.id   1523ca9944cdcebe8418fcf3de9bd9b9
#
_cell.length_a   1.000
_cell.length_b   1.000
_cell.length_c   1.000
_cell.angle_alpha   90.00
_cell.angle_beta   90.00
_cell.angle_gamma   90.00
#
_symmetry.space_group_name_H-M   'P 1'
#
loop_
_entity.id
_entity.type
_entity.pdbx_description
1 polymer ?
#
loop_
_entity_poly.entity_id
_entity_poly.type
_entity_poly.pdbx_seq_one_letter_code
_entity_poly.pdbx_strand_id
1 'polypeptide(L)'
;RDPISREHNMGMYRGQVHSEREIGLHWQIHKHGADHASLHPEGRMPVAICIGGPPELIFSAIAPLPDNLEEYMFAGFLGRKRLKLARARTQDLLIPAEADVVIEGWTDPNEVKLEGPFGDHYGFYSLPGNYPVLHVTAITRRKNAVIPATIVGLPPMEDGFLGEAIGAQFTPVLRFQHRDVRSVFLPLETGFHNLAVVSSRQRYPRQARKTALGLLGAGQMMLLKTVMLIDEDEDPHDLNVFLDALNDRVDPSEDIIEIHGLPGDSLDPANPFENVQAKLIVDATSLPEADPRHGGNLPLGTPEIDTPEWRKGLDVPPGVPLGFELRVLE
;
A
#
# COMPACT_ATOMS: atom_id res chain seq x y z
N ARG A 1 -3.65 -4.86 -22.40
CA ARG A 1 -4.78 -3.98 -22.76
C ARG A 1 -6.07 -4.76 -22.70
N ASP A 2 -7.11 -4.21 -22.12
CA ASP A 2 -8.45 -4.77 -22.10
C ASP A 2 -8.95 -4.98 -23.55
N PRO A 3 -9.41 -6.18 -23.91
CA PRO A 3 -9.88 -6.44 -25.27
C PRO A 3 -11.22 -5.77 -25.60
N ILE A 4 -12.01 -5.40 -24.58
CA ILE A 4 -13.34 -4.81 -24.72
C ILE A 4 -13.26 -3.27 -24.68
N SER A 5 -12.81 -2.68 -23.59
CA SER A 5 -12.70 -1.23 -23.43
C SER A 5 -11.54 -0.61 -24.21
N ARG A 6 -10.51 -1.40 -24.50
CA ARG A 6 -9.25 -1.01 -25.15
C ARG A 6 -8.35 -0.17 -24.23
N GLU A 7 -8.69 -0.01 -22.98
CA GLU A 7 -7.89 0.68 -21.97
C GLU A 7 -6.58 -0.09 -21.69
N HIS A 8 -5.52 0.67 -21.46
CA HIS A 8 -4.24 0.09 -21.08
C HIS A 8 -4.20 -0.04 -19.54
N ASN A 9 -3.64 -1.14 -19.08
CA ASN A 9 -3.20 -1.27 -17.71
C ASN A 9 -1.66 -1.25 -17.67
N MET A 10 -1.10 -0.51 -16.75
CA MET A 10 0.31 -0.51 -16.44
C MET A 10 0.49 -0.78 -14.95
N GLY A 11 1.05 -1.92 -14.61
CA GLY A 11 1.29 -2.32 -13.22
C GLY A 11 2.73 -2.80 -13.01
N MET A 12 3.15 -2.83 -11.76
CA MET A 12 4.42 -3.46 -11.38
C MET A 12 4.15 -4.93 -11.07
N TYR A 13 4.83 -5.81 -11.79
CA TYR A 13 4.66 -7.26 -11.68
C TYR A 13 6.01 -7.94 -11.59
N ARG A 14 6.10 -8.96 -10.74
CA ARG A 14 7.29 -9.82 -10.66
C ARG A 14 7.37 -10.72 -11.87
N GLY A 15 8.56 -10.88 -12.44
CA GLY A 15 8.82 -11.78 -13.54
C GLY A 15 10.00 -12.69 -13.27
N GLN A 16 9.85 -13.99 -13.48
CA GLN A 16 10.94 -14.97 -13.40
C GLN A 16 11.40 -15.40 -14.78
N VAL A 17 12.68 -15.25 -15.09
CA VAL A 17 13.26 -15.76 -16.34
C VAL A 17 13.35 -17.29 -16.26
N HIS A 18 12.61 -17.99 -17.13
CA HIS A 18 12.65 -19.44 -17.25
C HIS A 18 13.60 -19.92 -18.34
N SER A 19 13.66 -19.19 -19.45
CA SER A 19 14.53 -19.48 -20.60
C SER A 19 14.85 -18.19 -21.37
N GLU A 20 15.58 -18.29 -22.47
CA GLU A 20 15.88 -17.16 -23.36
C GLU A 20 14.62 -16.48 -23.95
N ARG A 21 13.49 -17.18 -23.95
CA ARG A 21 12.24 -16.70 -24.58
C ARG A 21 11.01 -16.85 -23.69
N GLU A 22 11.19 -17.16 -22.42
CA GLU A 22 10.07 -17.38 -21.49
C GLU A 22 10.31 -16.69 -20.16
N ILE A 23 9.31 -15.94 -19.73
CA ILE A 23 9.29 -15.26 -18.43
C ILE A 23 7.98 -15.63 -17.73
N GLY A 24 8.05 -16.17 -16.50
CA GLY A 24 6.89 -16.34 -15.65
C GLY A 24 6.39 -14.96 -15.20
N LEU A 25 5.09 -14.73 -15.24
CA LEU A 25 4.47 -13.47 -14.82
C LEU A 25 3.61 -13.69 -13.57
N HIS A 26 4.06 -13.13 -12.44
CA HIS A 26 3.31 -13.21 -11.20
C HIS A 26 2.18 -12.19 -11.19
N TRP A 27 0.98 -12.63 -11.53
CA TRP A 27 -0.24 -11.85 -11.39
C TRP A 27 -1.03 -12.31 -10.18
N GLN A 28 -1.12 -11.46 -9.20
CA GLN A 28 -2.06 -11.69 -8.10
C GLN A 28 -3.50 -11.63 -8.63
N ILE A 29 -4.37 -12.47 -8.10
CA ILE A 29 -5.75 -12.68 -8.58
C ILE A 29 -6.61 -11.42 -8.61
N HIS A 30 -6.29 -10.42 -7.80
CA HIS A 30 -7.01 -9.14 -7.65
C HIS A 30 -6.37 -7.98 -8.42
N LYS A 31 -5.40 -8.25 -9.31
CA LYS A 31 -4.74 -7.21 -10.12
C LYS A 31 -5.37 -7.13 -11.50
N HIS A 32 -5.45 -5.91 -12.05
CA HIS A 32 -5.97 -5.66 -13.39
C HIS A 32 -5.32 -6.53 -14.49
N GLY A 33 -4.05 -6.90 -14.33
CA GLY A 33 -3.38 -7.82 -15.26
C GLY A 33 -4.06 -9.19 -15.34
N ALA A 34 -4.52 -9.73 -14.20
CA ALA A 34 -5.27 -10.99 -14.16
C ALA A 34 -6.66 -10.83 -14.76
N ASP A 35 -7.34 -9.72 -14.47
CA ASP A 35 -8.67 -9.41 -15.03
C ASP A 35 -8.60 -9.31 -16.55
N HIS A 36 -7.67 -8.52 -17.08
CA HIS A 36 -7.46 -8.39 -18.51
C HIS A 36 -7.14 -9.73 -19.19
N ALA A 37 -6.32 -10.57 -18.55
CA ALA A 37 -5.99 -11.90 -19.08
C ALA A 37 -7.24 -12.79 -19.19
N SER A 38 -8.13 -12.75 -18.20
CA SER A 38 -9.38 -13.52 -18.19
C SER A 38 -10.35 -13.14 -19.29
N LEU A 39 -10.28 -11.90 -19.78
CA LEU A 39 -11.16 -11.34 -20.80
C LEU A 39 -10.69 -11.65 -22.24
N HIS A 40 -9.46 -12.12 -22.43
CA HIS A 40 -8.95 -12.42 -23.77
C HIS A 40 -9.55 -13.72 -24.33
N PRO A 41 -10.35 -13.65 -25.40
CA PRO A 41 -11.21 -14.76 -25.84
C PRO A 41 -10.42 -15.96 -26.41
N GLU A 42 -9.21 -15.73 -26.88
CA GLU A 42 -8.32 -16.78 -27.43
C GLU A 42 -7.17 -17.15 -26.45
N GLY A 43 -7.26 -16.70 -25.19
CA GLY A 43 -6.24 -16.94 -24.18
C GLY A 43 -4.93 -16.17 -24.42
N ARG A 44 -4.73 -15.53 -25.56
CA ARG A 44 -3.49 -14.81 -25.86
C ARG A 44 -3.62 -13.32 -25.60
N MET A 45 -3.05 -12.89 -24.49
CA MET A 45 -2.97 -11.48 -24.14
C MET A 45 -1.60 -10.88 -24.54
N PRO A 46 -1.55 -9.78 -25.31
CA PRO A 46 -0.32 -9.06 -25.58
C PRO A 46 0.20 -8.38 -24.34
N VAL A 47 1.49 -8.52 -24.08
CA VAL A 47 2.19 -7.94 -22.90
C VAL A 47 3.47 -7.28 -23.35
N ALA A 48 3.81 -6.16 -22.72
CA ALA A 48 5.11 -5.52 -22.82
C ALA A 48 5.67 -5.23 -21.43
N ILE A 49 6.84 -5.78 -21.10
CA ILE A 49 7.57 -5.45 -19.88
C ILE A 49 8.48 -4.27 -20.20
N CYS A 50 8.27 -3.15 -19.52
CA CYS A 50 9.08 -1.95 -19.64
C CYS A 50 10.01 -1.84 -18.44
N ILE A 51 11.32 -1.74 -18.66
CA ILE A 51 12.33 -1.63 -17.61
C ILE A 51 13.00 -0.27 -17.73
N GLY A 52 13.14 0.44 -16.61
CA GLY A 52 13.71 1.79 -16.58
C GLY A 52 12.75 2.85 -17.14
N GLY A 53 13.30 4.01 -17.42
CA GLY A 53 12.54 5.19 -17.82
C GLY A 53 12.40 6.21 -16.70
N PRO A 54 11.58 7.25 -16.88
CA PRO A 54 11.45 8.31 -15.90
C PRO A 54 10.73 7.83 -14.62
N PRO A 55 11.12 8.35 -13.44
CA PRO A 55 10.56 7.92 -12.16
C PRO A 55 9.03 8.02 -12.07
N GLU A 56 8.43 9.05 -12.67
CA GLU A 56 6.98 9.23 -12.71
C GLU A 56 6.26 8.09 -13.43
N LEU A 57 6.90 7.43 -14.38
CA LEU A 57 6.37 6.26 -15.06
C LEU A 57 6.35 5.04 -14.11
N ILE A 58 7.49 4.79 -13.46
CA ILE A 58 7.63 3.65 -12.52
C ILE A 58 6.67 3.81 -11.35
N PHE A 59 6.60 5.02 -10.77
CA PHE A 59 5.70 5.31 -9.65
C PHE A 59 4.22 5.15 -10.03
N SER A 60 3.84 5.53 -11.26
CA SER A 60 2.45 5.37 -11.70
C SER A 60 2.01 3.91 -11.80
N ALA A 61 2.94 2.99 -12.05
CA ALA A 61 2.64 1.55 -12.13
C ALA A 61 2.26 0.91 -10.79
N ILE A 62 2.58 1.56 -9.67
CA ILE A 62 2.21 1.09 -8.31
C ILE A 62 1.08 1.92 -7.70
N ALA A 63 0.64 2.94 -8.41
CA ALA A 63 -0.34 3.89 -7.95
C ALA A 63 -1.70 3.22 -7.69
N PRO A 64 -2.31 3.32 -6.49
CA PRO A 64 -3.64 2.79 -6.21
C PRO A 64 -4.73 3.68 -6.82
N LEU A 65 -4.75 3.75 -8.15
CA LEU A 65 -5.71 4.54 -8.90
C LEU A 65 -7.11 3.91 -8.89
N PRO A 66 -8.18 4.70 -9.00
CA PRO A 66 -9.50 4.19 -9.32
C PRO A 66 -9.51 3.47 -10.68
N ASP A 67 -10.36 2.46 -10.84
CA ASP A 67 -10.40 1.57 -12.01
C ASP A 67 -10.55 2.27 -13.36
N ASN A 68 -11.11 3.46 -13.38
CA ASN A 68 -11.34 4.26 -14.59
C ASN A 68 -10.27 5.32 -14.86
N LEU A 69 -9.13 5.26 -14.19
CA LEU A 69 -8.02 6.18 -14.36
C LEU A 69 -6.76 5.42 -14.79
N GLU A 70 -6.38 5.59 -16.05
CA GLU A 70 -5.17 4.94 -16.59
C GLU A 70 -3.88 5.47 -15.96
N GLU A 71 -2.95 4.59 -15.64
CA GLU A 71 -1.62 4.92 -15.10
C GLU A 71 -0.82 5.81 -16.06
N TYR A 72 -1.03 5.71 -17.36
CA TYR A 72 -0.40 6.60 -18.35
C TYR A 72 -0.83 8.06 -18.20
N MET A 73 -2.09 8.28 -17.87
CA MET A 73 -2.60 9.64 -17.58
C MET A 73 -1.96 10.17 -16.30
N PHE A 74 -1.87 9.34 -15.29
CA PHE A 74 -1.27 9.72 -14.01
C PHE A 74 0.24 10.00 -14.14
N ALA A 75 0.97 9.19 -14.92
CA ALA A 75 2.38 9.47 -15.25
C ALA A 75 2.56 10.82 -15.93
N GLY A 76 1.66 11.16 -16.87
CA GLY A 76 1.65 12.47 -17.52
C GLY A 76 1.37 13.62 -16.55
N PHE A 77 0.46 13.42 -15.60
CA PHE A 77 0.14 14.37 -14.54
C PHE A 77 1.35 14.62 -13.63
N LEU A 78 1.97 13.57 -13.11
CA LEU A 78 3.16 13.66 -12.25
C LEU A 78 4.33 14.33 -12.98
N GLY A 79 4.60 13.92 -14.22
CA GLY A 79 5.66 14.48 -15.05
C GLY A 79 5.37 15.88 -15.59
N ARG A 80 4.16 16.42 -15.36
CA ARG A 80 3.68 17.73 -15.90
C ARG A 80 3.89 17.86 -17.40
N LYS A 81 3.83 16.75 -18.12
CA LYS A 81 4.02 16.68 -19.57
C LYS A 81 3.20 15.52 -20.14
N ARG A 82 2.88 15.57 -21.42
CA ARG A 82 2.27 14.42 -22.09
C ARG A 82 3.25 13.25 -22.12
N LEU A 83 2.83 12.10 -21.66
CA LEU A 83 3.59 10.87 -21.81
C LEU A 83 3.73 10.54 -23.29
N LYS A 84 4.97 10.35 -23.75
CA LYS A 84 5.22 9.93 -25.13
C LYS A 84 5.06 8.42 -25.23
N LEU A 85 4.19 7.98 -26.11
CA LEU A 85 3.96 6.58 -26.41
C LEU A 85 4.50 6.22 -27.79
N ALA A 86 5.01 5.02 -27.95
CA ALA A 86 5.42 4.41 -29.21
C ALA A 86 4.61 3.12 -29.45
N ARG A 87 4.48 2.70 -30.69
CA ARG A 87 3.92 1.38 -30.99
C ARG A 87 4.95 0.30 -30.68
N ALA A 88 4.52 -0.74 -29.99
CA ALA A 88 5.31 -1.96 -29.84
C ALA A 88 5.60 -2.57 -31.22
N ARG A 89 6.69 -3.31 -31.35
CA ARG A 89 7.14 -3.86 -32.64
C ARG A 89 6.40 -5.11 -33.05
N THR A 90 6.05 -5.95 -32.09
CA THR A 90 5.50 -7.28 -32.33
C THR A 90 4.13 -7.48 -31.70
N GLN A 91 3.70 -6.54 -30.86
CA GLN A 91 2.42 -6.58 -30.16
C GLN A 91 1.55 -5.36 -30.50
N ASP A 92 0.23 -5.53 -30.50
CA ASP A 92 -0.69 -4.40 -30.68
C ASP A 92 -0.87 -3.60 -29.36
N LEU A 93 0.22 -2.99 -28.93
CA LEU A 93 0.29 -2.18 -27.70
C LEU A 93 0.93 -0.82 -27.97
N LEU A 94 0.50 0.17 -27.18
CA LEU A 94 1.24 1.41 -27.00
C LEU A 94 2.11 1.28 -25.75
N ILE A 95 3.38 1.59 -25.91
CA ILE A 95 4.39 1.47 -24.85
C ILE A 95 5.03 2.83 -24.55
N PRO A 96 5.50 3.09 -23.34
CA PRO A 96 6.23 4.30 -23.03
C PRO A 96 7.50 4.43 -23.88
N ALA A 97 7.59 5.50 -24.65
CA ALA A 97 8.73 5.73 -25.54
C ALA A 97 10.04 6.04 -24.79
N GLU A 98 9.94 6.37 -23.50
CA GLU A 98 11.08 6.70 -22.63
C GLU A 98 11.56 5.49 -21.79
N ALA A 99 10.95 4.30 -21.92
CA ALA A 99 11.47 3.07 -21.32
C ALA A 99 12.88 2.74 -21.84
N ASP A 100 13.74 2.23 -20.99
CA ASP A 100 15.11 1.90 -21.36
C ASP A 100 15.24 0.56 -22.07
N VAL A 101 14.50 -0.45 -21.58
CA VAL A 101 14.37 -1.76 -22.23
C VAL A 101 12.89 -2.12 -22.30
N VAL A 102 12.48 -2.69 -23.43
CA VAL A 102 11.14 -3.22 -23.61
C VAL A 102 11.22 -4.67 -24.08
N ILE A 103 10.57 -5.56 -23.36
CA ILE A 103 10.43 -6.98 -23.68
C ILE A 103 8.98 -7.19 -24.11
N GLU A 104 8.76 -7.53 -25.36
CA GLU A 104 7.44 -7.73 -25.93
C GLU A 104 7.12 -9.21 -26.07
N GLY A 105 5.88 -9.57 -25.87
CA GLY A 105 5.43 -10.94 -26.01
C GLY A 105 3.93 -11.09 -25.81
N TRP A 106 3.52 -12.32 -25.68
CA TRP A 106 2.14 -12.68 -25.37
C TRP A 106 2.12 -13.75 -24.28
N THR A 107 1.03 -13.81 -23.53
CA THR A 107 0.83 -14.83 -22.51
C THR A 107 -0.52 -15.50 -22.70
N ASP A 108 -0.59 -16.79 -22.38
CA ASP A 108 -1.81 -17.56 -22.25
C ASP A 108 -2.02 -17.88 -20.76
N PRO A 109 -3.11 -17.44 -20.12
CA PRO A 109 -3.34 -17.70 -18.71
C PRO A 109 -3.52 -19.19 -18.38
N ASN A 110 -3.78 -20.03 -19.39
CA ASN A 110 -3.88 -21.48 -19.20
C ASN A 110 -2.52 -22.19 -19.28
N GLU A 111 -1.49 -21.51 -19.79
CA GLU A 111 -0.12 -22.03 -19.82
C GLU A 111 0.65 -21.48 -18.63
N VAL A 112 0.90 -22.34 -17.64
CA VAL A 112 1.55 -21.96 -16.39
C VAL A 112 2.84 -22.74 -16.15
N LYS A 113 3.79 -22.09 -15.47
CA LYS A 113 5.02 -22.70 -14.96
C LYS A 113 5.23 -22.37 -13.50
N LEU A 114 5.94 -23.24 -12.80
CA LEU A 114 6.30 -23.02 -11.40
C LEU A 114 7.24 -21.82 -11.29
N GLU A 115 6.85 -20.86 -10.46
CA GLU A 115 7.58 -19.63 -10.13
C GLU A 115 7.92 -19.61 -8.64
N GLY A 116 9.08 -19.06 -8.33
CA GLY A 116 9.55 -18.91 -6.95
C GLY A 116 10.32 -20.14 -6.40
N PRO A 117 10.65 -20.14 -5.10
CA PRO A 117 10.36 -19.06 -4.13
C PRO A 117 11.21 -17.81 -4.37
N PHE A 118 10.69 -16.64 -4.00
CA PHE A 118 11.42 -15.36 -4.04
C PHE A 118 11.52 -14.75 -2.65
N GLY A 119 12.64 -14.07 -2.37
CA GLY A 119 12.76 -13.23 -1.20
C GLY A 119 11.78 -12.06 -1.28
N ASP A 120 11.24 -11.66 -0.12
CA ASP A 120 10.21 -10.65 -0.02
C ASP A 120 10.50 -9.63 1.07
N HIS A 121 9.79 -8.49 1.04
CA HIS A 121 9.99 -7.37 1.98
C HIS A 121 9.62 -7.70 3.44
N TYR A 122 8.88 -8.76 3.69
CA TYR A 122 8.65 -9.29 5.05
C TYR A 122 9.82 -10.10 5.61
N GLY A 123 10.90 -10.30 4.82
CA GLY A 123 12.07 -11.08 5.23
C GLY A 123 11.91 -12.58 5.12
N PHE A 124 10.88 -13.04 4.44
CA PHE A 124 10.61 -14.44 4.17
C PHE A 124 10.63 -14.72 2.67
N TYR A 125 10.75 -15.98 2.29
CA TYR A 125 10.54 -16.39 0.92
C TYR A 125 9.04 -16.62 0.67
N SER A 126 8.56 -16.11 -0.47
CA SER A 126 7.21 -16.41 -0.95
C SER A 126 7.06 -17.90 -1.25
N LEU A 127 5.84 -18.41 -1.16
CA LEU A 127 5.56 -19.78 -1.59
C LEU A 127 5.74 -19.90 -3.12
N PRO A 128 6.29 -21.04 -3.63
CA PRO A 128 6.27 -21.33 -5.06
C PRO A 128 4.83 -21.51 -5.55
N GLY A 129 4.52 -21.00 -6.75
CA GLY A 129 3.20 -21.10 -7.35
C GLY A 129 3.27 -21.26 -8.88
N ASN A 130 2.16 -21.66 -9.48
CA ASN A 130 2.05 -21.75 -10.93
C ASN A 130 1.47 -20.44 -11.49
N TYR A 131 2.25 -19.79 -12.36
CA TYR A 131 1.88 -18.52 -12.97
C TYR A 131 2.00 -18.54 -14.47
N PRO A 132 1.23 -17.70 -15.20
CA PRO A 132 1.28 -17.62 -16.65
C PRO A 132 2.67 -17.33 -17.19
N VAL A 133 2.93 -17.83 -18.41
CA VAL A 133 4.22 -17.66 -19.09
C VAL A 133 4.08 -16.62 -20.20
N LEU A 134 4.98 -15.64 -20.20
CA LEU A 134 5.18 -14.71 -21.30
C LEU A 134 6.13 -15.33 -22.33
N HIS A 135 5.66 -15.51 -23.56
CA HIS A 135 6.48 -15.88 -24.72
C HIS A 135 7.07 -14.64 -25.36
N VAL A 136 8.38 -14.47 -25.20
CA VAL A 136 9.10 -13.29 -25.69
C VAL A 136 9.23 -13.33 -27.21
N THR A 137 8.75 -12.27 -27.87
CA THR A 137 8.80 -12.11 -29.33
C THR A 137 9.81 -11.08 -29.78
N ALA A 138 10.10 -10.07 -28.96
CA ALA A 138 11.13 -9.07 -29.24
C ALA A 138 11.68 -8.45 -27.94
N ILE A 139 12.95 -8.06 -27.99
CA ILE A 139 13.58 -7.21 -26.97
C ILE A 139 14.15 -5.99 -27.67
N THR A 140 13.73 -4.82 -27.26
CA THR A 140 14.26 -3.55 -27.76
C THR A 140 14.86 -2.75 -26.60
N ARG A 141 15.88 -1.95 -26.89
CA ARG A 141 16.53 -1.12 -25.88
C ARG A 141 17.00 0.22 -26.44
N ARG A 142 17.10 1.19 -25.57
CA ARG A 142 17.79 2.45 -25.89
C ARG A 142 19.28 2.21 -26.09
N LYS A 143 19.91 3.08 -26.86
CA LYS A 143 21.37 2.99 -27.10
C LYS A 143 22.17 3.07 -25.78
N ASN A 144 21.75 3.93 -24.87
CA ASN A 144 22.35 4.12 -23.55
C ASN A 144 21.31 3.76 -22.46
N ALA A 145 20.82 2.51 -22.49
CA ALA A 145 19.86 2.03 -21.52
C ALA A 145 20.45 1.96 -20.11
N VAL A 146 19.69 2.42 -19.11
CA VAL A 146 19.99 2.30 -17.69
C VAL A 146 18.96 1.37 -17.07
N ILE A 147 19.41 0.29 -16.45
CA ILE A 147 18.51 -0.67 -15.82
C ILE A 147 18.56 -0.44 -14.31
N PRO A 148 17.44 -0.09 -13.67
CA PRO A 148 17.35 -0.07 -12.22
C PRO A 148 17.52 -1.50 -11.70
N ALA A 149 18.26 -1.65 -10.62
CA ALA A 149 18.49 -2.94 -9.97
C ALA A 149 18.43 -2.78 -8.46
N THR A 150 17.87 -3.78 -7.80
CA THR A 150 17.72 -3.84 -6.36
C THR A 150 17.88 -5.26 -5.86
N ILE A 151 18.02 -5.41 -4.56
CA ILE A 151 17.99 -6.70 -3.86
C ILE A 151 16.83 -6.65 -2.88
N VAL A 152 15.82 -7.49 -3.11
CA VAL A 152 14.63 -7.56 -2.26
C VAL A 152 14.95 -8.25 -0.93
N GLY A 153 14.46 -7.68 0.15
CA GLY A 153 14.61 -8.18 1.52
C GLY A 153 13.94 -7.25 2.51
N LEU A 154 14.34 -7.35 3.78
CA LEU A 154 13.83 -6.44 4.83
C LEU A 154 14.18 -4.98 4.51
N PRO A 155 13.26 -4.03 4.75
CA PRO A 155 13.54 -2.60 4.62
C PRO A 155 14.77 -2.17 5.46
N PRO A 156 15.52 -1.11 5.04
CA PRO A 156 15.17 -0.18 3.96
C PRO A 156 15.64 -0.67 2.57
N MET A 157 14.73 -0.70 1.63
CA MET A 157 14.96 -0.91 0.21
C MET A 157 13.99 -0.07 -0.61
N GLU A 158 13.96 -0.19 -1.95
CA GLU A 158 13.13 0.68 -2.79
C GLU A 158 11.64 0.64 -2.46
N ASP A 159 11.08 -0.52 -2.12
CA ASP A 159 9.66 -0.66 -1.78
C ASP A 159 9.25 0.20 -0.58
N GLY A 160 10.14 0.35 0.40
CA GLY A 160 9.92 1.22 1.53
C GLY A 160 9.75 2.69 1.12
N PHE A 161 10.66 3.19 0.28
CA PHE A 161 10.57 4.56 -0.23
C PHE A 161 9.36 4.77 -1.15
N LEU A 162 8.99 3.75 -1.92
CA LEU A 162 7.78 3.77 -2.73
C LEU A 162 6.53 3.80 -1.86
N GLY A 163 6.48 3.01 -0.77
CA GLY A 163 5.39 3.00 0.20
C GLY A 163 5.20 4.35 0.88
N GLU A 164 6.29 4.98 1.33
CA GLU A 164 6.26 6.33 1.91
C GLU A 164 5.75 7.37 0.89
N ALA A 165 6.26 7.32 -0.33
CA ALA A 165 5.81 8.21 -1.39
C ALA A 165 4.33 8.00 -1.75
N ILE A 166 3.82 6.77 -1.71
CA ILE A 166 2.40 6.47 -1.90
C ILE A 166 1.58 7.14 -0.80
N GLY A 167 1.91 6.96 0.46
CA GLY A 167 1.20 7.59 1.58
C GLY A 167 1.07 9.10 1.39
N ALA A 168 2.18 9.77 1.09
CA ALA A 168 2.23 11.22 0.90
C ALA A 168 1.44 11.71 -0.33
N GLN A 169 1.56 11.02 -1.48
CA GLN A 169 0.99 11.48 -2.75
C GLN A 169 -0.45 11.02 -2.98
N PHE A 170 -0.85 9.90 -2.38
CA PHE A 170 -2.20 9.34 -2.55
C PHE A 170 -3.22 9.84 -1.55
N THR A 171 -2.82 10.39 -0.41
CA THR A 171 -3.76 11.05 0.50
C THR A 171 -4.68 12.05 -0.22
N PRO A 172 -4.21 12.94 -1.11
CA PRO A 172 -5.10 13.82 -1.88
C PRO A 172 -6.11 13.07 -2.76
N VAL A 173 -5.72 11.95 -3.37
CA VAL A 173 -6.61 11.12 -4.20
C VAL A 173 -7.66 10.42 -3.33
N LEU A 174 -7.24 9.84 -2.22
CA LEU A 174 -8.18 9.23 -1.24
C LEU A 174 -9.22 10.24 -0.74
N ARG A 175 -8.85 11.51 -0.59
CA ARG A 175 -9.76 12.58 -0.16
C ARG A 175 -10.89 12.89 -1.15
N PHE A 176 -10.81 12.48 -2.41
CA PHE A 176 -11.95 12.58 -3.32
C PHE A 176 -13.11 11.68 -2.88
N GLN A 177 -12.81 10.49 -2.39
CA GLN A 177 -13.80 9.54 -1.89
C GLN A 177 -14.02 9.67 -0.37
N HIS A 178 -12.95 9.92 0.38
CA HIS A 178 -12.91 9.97 1.84
C HIS A 178 -12.46 11.37 2.30
N ARG A 179 -13.36 12.35 2.21
CA ARG A 179 -13.08 13.77 2.54
C ARG A 179 -12.64 13.99 4.00
N ASP A 180 -12.91 13.02 4.84
CA ASP A 180 -12.58 13.05 6.27
C ASP A 180 -11.10 12.72 6.52
N VAL A 181 -10.44 11.98 5.60
CA VAL A 181 -9.02 11.65 5.69
C VAL A 181 -8.16 12.91 5.54
N ARG A 182 -7.17 13.08 6.43
CA ARG A 182 -6.19 14.17 6.39
C ARG A 182 -4.84 13.68 5.93
N SER A 183 -4.35 12.63 6.56
CA SER A 183 -3.07 12.01 6.25
C SER A 183 -3.16 10.50 6.43
N VAL A 184 -2.31 9.78 5.71
CA VAL A 184 -2.17 8.31 5.82
C VAL A 184 -0.69 8.00 5.93
N PHE A 185 -0.33 7.25 6.95
CA PHE A 185 1.01 6.73 7.16
C PHE A 185 0.99 5.20 7.10
N LEU A 186 1.92 4.64 6.36
CA LEU A 186 2.14 3.21 6.19
C LEU A 186 3.52 2.87 6.75
N PRO A 187 3.65 2.42 8.01
CA PRO A 187 4.94 2.17 8.63
C PRO A 187 5.74 1.08 7.90
N LEU A 188 7.03 1.32 7.67
CA LEU A 188 7.94 0.36 7.05
C LEU A 188 8.09 -0.92 7.87
N GLU A 189 8.07 -0.78 9.19
CA GLU A 189 8.20 -1.86 10.16
C GLU A 189 7.07 -2.88 10.06
N THR A 190 5.94 -2.48 9.47
CA THR A 190 4.79 -3.34 9.23
C THR A 190 4.65 -3.75 7.76
N GLY A 191 5.76 -3.67 7.01
CA GLY A 191 5.80 -4.00 5.59
C GLY A 191 4.99 -3.05 4.71
N PHE A 192 4.74 -1.80 5.16
CA PHE A 192 3.97 -0.75 4.46
C PHE A 192 2.59 -1.20 3.88
N HIS A 193 2.15 -2.43 4.18
CA HIS A 193 0.87 -2.99 3.76
C HIS A 193 -0.02 -3.40 4.93
N ASN A 194 0.56 -3.82 6.07
CA ASN A 194 -0.23 -4.41 7.15
C ASN A 194 -0.90 -3.39 8.07
N LEU A 195 -0.32 -2.21 8.23
CA LEU A 195 -0.86 -1.16 9.11
C LEU A 195 -0.97 0.16 8.34
N ALA A 196 -2.11 0.79 8.44
CA ALA A 196 -2.28 2.21 8.12
C ALA A 196 -2.67 2.97 9.38
N VAL A 197 -1.93 4.03 9.71
CA VAL A 197 -2.35 5.05 10.68
C VAL A 197 -2.92 6.22 9.90
N VAL A 198 -4.15 6.58 10.21
CA VAL A 198 -4.94 7.55 9.42
C VAL A 198 -5.44 8.66 10.31
N SER A 199 -4.95 9.88 10.11
CA SER A 199 -5.58 11.04 10.75
C SER A 199 -6.86 11.40 10.00
N SER A 200 -7.96 11.49 10.74
CA SER A 200 -9.30 11.62 10.17
C SER A 200 -10.20 12.54 10.99
N ARG A 201 -10.94 13.37 10.28
CA ARG A 201 -11.94 14.24 10.90
C ARG A 201 -13.16 13.46 11.31
N GLN A 202 -13.57 13.61 12.57
CA GLN A 202 -14.80 13.05 13.08
C GLN A 202 -15.79 14.19 13.48
N ARG A 203 -16.97 14.23 12.85
CA ARG A 203 -18.01 15.23 13.06
C ARG A 203 -19.27 14.66 13.70
N TYR A 204 -19.43 13.35 13.64
CA TYR A 204 -20.56 12.62 14.20
C TYR A 204 -20.09 11.25 14.69
N PRO A 205 -20.79 10.63 15.63
CA PRO A 205 -20.40 9.35 16.20
C PRO A 205 -20.18 8.29 15.12
N ARG A 206 -19.09 7.52 15.27
CA ARG A 206 -18.73 6.38 14.39
C ARG A 206 -18.33 6.75 12.94
N GLN A 207 -18.11 8.03 12.65
CA GLN A 207 -17.65 8.47 11.30
C GLN A 207 -16.30 7.87 10.95
N ALA A 208 -15.37 7.78 11.89
CA ALA A 208 -14.06 7.17 11.70
C ALA A 208 -14.19 5.72 11.21
N ARG A 209 -15.07 4.92 11.80
CA ARG A 209 -15.32 3.54 11.40
C ARG A 209 -15.83 3.42 9.96
N LYS A 210 -16.77 4.30 9.56
CA LYS A 210 -17.22 4.38 8.16
C LYS A 210 -16.05 4.66 7.22
N THR A 211 -15.14 5.55 7.63
CA THR A 211 -13.95 5.89 6.83
C THR A 211 -13.00 4.69 6.70
N ALA A 212 -12.70 4.01 7.81
CA ALA A 212 -11.88 2.79 7.80
C ALA A 212 -12.45 1.69 6.89
N LEU A 213 -13.75 1.42 7.00
CA LEU A 213 -14.45 0.44 6.13
C LEU A 213 -14.36 0.82 4.66
N GLY A 214 -14.47 2.12 4.35
CA GLY A 214 -14.32 2.62 3.00
C GLY A 214 -12.89 2.43 2.46
N LEU A 215 -11.87 2.67 3.28
CA LEU A 215 -10.47 2.44 2.92
C LEU A 215 -10.21 0.95 2.67
N LEU A 216 -10.65 0.06 3.56
CA LEU A 216 -10.51 -1.38 3.42
C LEU A 216 -11.25 -1.96 2.20
N GLY A 217 -12.20 -1.23 1.63
CA GLY A 217 -12.90 -1.60 0.40
C GLY A 217 -12.37 -0.93 -0.87
N ALA A 218 -11.30 -0.12 -0.79
CA ALA A 218 -10.84 0.71 -1.89
C ALA A 218 -9.52 0.23 -2.49
N GLY A 219 -9.54 -0.26 -3.73
CA GLY A 219 -8.35 -0.60 -4.51
C GLY A 219 -7.32 -1.43 -3.73
N GLN A 220 -6.05 -1.04 -3.77
CA GLN A 220 -4.98 -1.76 -3.06
C GLN A 220 -5.03 -1.61 -1.51
N MET A 221 -5.78 -0.63 -0.99
CA MET A 221 -5.98 -0.51 0.46
C MET A 221 -6.75 -1.72 1.05
N MET A 222 -7.41 -2.51 0.22
CA MET A 222 -8.01 -3.78 0.63
C MET A 222 -6.99 -4.79 1.17
N LEU A 223 -5.70 -4.64 0.87
CA LEU A 223 -4.63 -5.50 1.38
C LEU A 223 -4.24 -5.16 2.81
N LEU A 224 -4.58 -3.98 3.31
CA LEU A 224 -4.35 -3.61 4.70
C LEU A 224 -4.92 -4.65 5.65
N LYS A 225 -4.17 -4.95 6.71
CA LYS A 225 -4.59 -5.81 7.81
C LYS A 225 -5.22 -5.02 8.94
N THR A 226 -4.60 -3.90 9.28
CA THR A 226 -5.03 -3.04 10.37
C THR A 226 -5.15 -1.60 9.88
N VAL A 227 -6.25 -0.95 10.23
CA VAL A 227 -6.44 0.50 10.06
C VAL A 227 -6.67 1.11 11.44
N MET A 228 -5.77 1.98 11.88
CA MET A 228 -5.95 2.79 13.07
C MET A 228 -6.29 4.22 12.67
N LEU A 229 -7.34 4.76 13.28
CA LEU A 229 -7.75 6.15 13.07
C LEU A 229 -7.42 6.97 14.31
N ILE A 230 -6.82 8.13 14.07
CA ILE A 230 -6.50 9.16 15.07
C ILE A 230 -7.16 10.49 14.69
N ASP A 231 -7.10 11.50 15.54
CA ASP A 231 -7.71 12.79 15.28
C ASP A 231 -7.07 13.55 14.12
N GLU A 232 -7.83 14.48 13.51
CA GLU A 232 -7.44 15.16 12.27
C GLU A 232 -6.22 16.08 12.40
N ASP A 233 -5.90 16.52 13.58
CA ASP A 233 -4.79 17.41 13.94
C ASP A 233 -3.55 16.67 14.46
N GLU A 234 -3.63 15.36 14.59
CA GLU A 234 -2.53 14.51 15.01
C GLU A 234 -1.67 14.03 13.83
N ASP A 235 -0.37 13.94 14.06
CA ASP A 235 0.58 13.43 13.05
C ASP A 235 0.66 11.90 13.12
N PRO A 236 0.20 11.18 12.07
CA PRO A 236 0.26 9.73 12.05
C PRO A 236 1.68 9.15 11.97
N HIS A 237 2.71 9.98 11.73
CA HIS A 237 4.12 9.57 11.72
C HIS A 237 4.74 9.59 13.12
N ASP A 238 4.10 10.21 14.10
CA ASP A 238 4.60 10.25 15.47
C ASP A 238 4.14 9.01 16.26
N LEU A 239 5.10 8.16 16.60
CA LEU A 239 4.84 6.94 17.38
C LEU A 239 4.23 7.24 18.76
N ASN A 240 4.58 8.37 19.39
CA ASN A 240 4.01 8.74 20.70
C ASN A 240 2.53 9.06 20.56
N VAL A 241 2.14 9.80 19.53
CA VAL A 241 0.72 10.06 19.21
C VAL A 241 -0.05 8.74 19.06
N PHE A 242 0.54 7.79 18.33
CA PHE A 242 -0.05 6.47 18.17
C PHE A 242 -0.23 5.74 19.52
N LEU A 243 0.80 5.73 20.37
CA LEU A 243 0.77 5.04 21.66
C LEU A 243 -0.17 5.72 22.66
N ASP A 244 -0.15 7.04 22.70
CA ASP A 244 -1.04 7.84 23.58
C ASP A 244 -2.50 7.63 23.17
N ALA A 245 -2.81 7.72 21.87
CA ALA A 245 -4.15 7.47 21.36
C ALA A 245 -4.65 6.07 21.69
N LEU A 246 -3.80 5.05 21.56
CA LEU A 246 -4.14 3.67 21.89
C LEU A 246 -4.40 3.50 23.39
N ASN A 247 -3.61 4.16 24.25
CA ASN A 247 -3.73 4.07 25.69
C ASN A 247 -4.94 4.84 26.26
N ASP A 248 -5.16 6.05 25.74
CA ASP A 248 -6.07 7.01 26.39
C ASP A 248 -7.49 6.96 25.83
N ARG A 249 -7.66 6.50 24.57
CA ARG A 249 -8.93 6.64 23.84
C ARG A 249 -9.56 5.33 23.40
N VAL A 250 -8.82 4.21 23.41
CA VAL A 250 -9.33 2.93 22.90
C VAL A 250 -9.86 2.07 24.02
N ASP A 251 -11.17 1.87 24.04
CA ASP A 251 -11.80 0.77 24.77
C ASP A 251 -11.86 -0.47 23.85
N PRO A 252 -11.14 -1.56 24.17
CA PRO A 252 -11.11 -2.73 23.31
C PRO A 252 -12.48 -3.34 23.02
N SER A 253 -13.45 -3.19 23.91
CA SER A 253 -14.81 -3.74 23.73
C SER A 253 -15.67 -2.92 22.77
N GLU A 254 -15.35 -1.64 22.58
CA GLU A 254 -16.16 -0.69 21.83
C GLU A 254 -15.46 -0.16 20.58
N ASP A 255 -14.15 0.04 20.64
CA ASP A 255 -13.42 0.80 19.64
C ASP A 255 -12.51 -0.08 18.73
N ILE A 256 -12.53 -1.40 18.97
CA ILE A 256 -11.90 -2.39 18.10
C ILE A 256 -12.97 -3.16 17.33
N ILE A 257 -12.80 -3.23 16.01
CA ILE A 257 -13.68 -4.00 15.12
C ILE A 257 -12.84 -5.03 14.38
N GLU A 258 -13.18 -6.29 14.53
CA GLU A 258 -12.58 -7.39 13.80
C GLU A 258 -13.55 -7.88 12.72
N ILE A 259 -13.04 -8.04 11.48
CA ILE A 259 -13.83 -8.50 10.34
C ILE A 259 -13.10 -9.68 9.69
N HIS A 260 -13.72 -10.84 9.70
CA HIS A 260 -13.15 -12.08 9.19
C HIS A 260 -13.45 -12.31 7.70
N GLY A 261 -12.58 -13.10 7.04
CA GLY A 261 -12.84 -13.64 5.72
C GLY A 261 -12.80 -12.62 4.59
N LEU A 262 -11.97 -11.59 4.72
CA LEU A 262 -11.75 -10.58 3.69
C LEU A 262 -10.49 -10.87 2.86
N PRO A 263 -10.37 -10.29 1.65
CA PRO A 263 -9.14 -10.36 0.87
C PRO A 263 -7.93 -9.89 1.66
N GLY A 264 -6.81 -10.59 1.54
CA GLY A 264 -5.59 -10.29 2.25
C GLY A 264 -4.36 -10.42 1.38
N ASP A 265 -3.23 -9.93 1.88
CA ASP A 265 -1.96 -10.07 1.22
C ASP A 265 -1.46 -11.52 1.37
N SER A 266 -1.16 -12.17 0.25
CA SER A 266 -0.58 -13.51 0.22
C SER A 266 0.83 -13.59 0.85
N LEU A 267 1.48 -12.44 1.00
CA LEU A 267 2.83 -12.32 1.55
C LEU A 267 2.83 -12.10 3.07
N ASP A 268 1.68 -11.82 3.70
CA ASP A 268 1.61 -11.65 5.15
C ASP A 268 1.91 -12.98 5.85
N PRO A 269 3.04 -13.09 6.59
CA PRO A 269 3.46 -14.36 7.23
C PRO A 269 2.52 -14.81 8.36
N ALA A 270 1.63 -13.95 8.83
CA ALA A 270 0.66 -14.28 9.87
C ALA A 270 -0.69 -14.78 9.31
N ASN A 271 -0.88 -14.77 7.99
CA ASN A 271 -2.11 -15.26 7.40
C ASN A 271 -2.17 -16.80 7.43
N PRO A 272 -3.26 -17.38 7.97
CA PRO A 272 -3.43 -18.83 7.97
C PRO A 272 -3.82 -19.39 6.60
N PHE A 273 -4.35 -18.54 5.71
CA PHE A 273 -4.80 -18.91 4.38
C PHE A 273 -4.30 -17.91 3.36
N GLU A 274 -3.88 -18.38 2.19
CA GLU A 274 -3.46 -17.53 1.08
C GLU A 274 -4.62 -16.63 0.62
N ASN A 275 -4.33 -15.33 0.44
CA ASN A 275 -5.27 -14.31 -0.03
C ASN A 275 -6.51 -14.06 0.86
N VAL A 276 -6.58 -14.63 2.05
CA VAL A 276 -7.70 -14.42 2.99
C VAL A 276 -7.18 -14.10 4.38
N GLN A 277 -7.66 -12.99 4.97
CA GLN A 277 -7.27 -12.59 6.32
C GLN A 277 -8.42 -11.93 7.09
N ALA A 278 -8.26 -11.81 8.39
CA ALA A 278 -9.06 -10.91 9.21
C ALA A 278 -8.54 -9.48 9.10
N LYS A 279 -9.43 -8.51 9.22
CA LYS A 279 -9.11 -7.07 9.29
C LYS A 279 -9.38 -6.55 10.69
N LEU A 280 -8.54 -5.62 11.11
CA LEU A 280 -8.70 -4.93 12.38
C LEU A 280 -8.88 -3.43 12.13
N ILE A 281 -9.92 -2.85 12.70
CA ILE A 281 -10.11 -1.40 12.77
C ILE A 281 -9.96 -0.98 14.22
N VAL A 282 -9.10 -0.02 14.48
CA VAL A 282 -8.90 0.60 15.78
C VAL A 282 -9.34 2.06 15.67
N ASP A 283 -10.45 2.41 16.31
CA ASP A 283 -10.99 3.77 16.34
C ASP A 283 -10.44 4.50 17.58
N ALA A 284 -9.27 5.12 17.40
CA ALA A 284 -8.60 5.90 18.44
C ALA A 284 -8.86 7.42 18.29
N THR A 285 -9.95 7.80 17.62
CA THR A 285 -10.36 9.21 17.54
C THR A 285 -11.05 9.64 18.81
N SER A 286 -10.93 10.92 19.15
CA SER A 286 -11.69 11.55 20.23
C SER A 286 -13.19 11.41 19.97
N LEU A 287 -13.96 11.18 21.02
CA LEU A 287 -15.41 11.07 20.92
C LEU A 287 -16.02 12.45 20.61
N PRO A 288 -16.82 12.59 19.54
CA PRO A 288 -17.50 13.85 19.27
C PRO A 288 -18.51 14.14 20.38
N GLU A 289 -18.82 15.42 20.60
CA GLU A 289 -19.76 15.88 21.64
C GLU A 289 -21.13 15.18 21.58
N ALA A 290 -21.56 14.79 20.39
CA ALA A 290 -22.80 14.06 20.19
C ALA A 290 -22.72 12.55 20.52
N ASP A 291 -21.53 12.00 20.83
CA ASP A 291 -21.41 10.60 21.26
C ASP A 291 -21.88 10.48 22.73
N PRO A 292 -22.74 9.50 23.06
CA PRO A 292 -23.20 9.29 24.44
C PRO A 292 -22.09 9.03 25.47
N ARG A 293 -20.91 8.62 24.99
CA ARG A 293 -19.72 8.36 25.81
C ARG A 293 -18.83 9.59 25.97
N HIS A 294 -19.14 10.72 25.30
CA HIS A 294 -18.31 11.91 25.33
C HIS A 294 -18.17 12.40 26.77
N GLY A 295 -16.95 12.60 27.24
CA GLY A 295 -16.62 12.96 28.62
C GLY A 295 -16.73 11.82 29.63
N GLY A 296 -17.02 10.57 29.21
CA GLY A 296 -17.21 9.43 30.09
C GLY A 296 -15.98 8.54 30.32
N ASN A 297 -14.90 8.77 29.62
CA ASN A 297 -13.72 7.89 29.69
C ASN A 297 -12.85 8.07 30.94
N LEU A 298 -12.99 9.21 31.64
CA LEU A 298 -12.39 9.38 32.96
C LEU A 298 -13.51 9.42 34.02
N PRO A 299 -13.31 8.80 35.18
CA PRO A 299 -14.25 8.96 36.29
C PRO A 299 -14.47 10.45 36.53
N LEU A 300 -15.74 10.86 36.52
CA LEU A 300 -16.13 12.27 36.76
C LEU A 300 -15.42 12.80 38.01
N GLY A 301 -14.67 13.87 37.85
CA GLY A 301 -13.92 14.49 38.93
C GLY A 301 -12.54 13.96 39.22
N THR A 302 -11.98 13.13 38.34
CA THR A 302 -10.56 12.78 38.41
C THR A 302 -9.75 14.05 38.06
N PRO A 303 -9.00 14.64 39.01
CA PRO A 303 -8.19 15.82 38.71
C PRO A 303 -7.02 15.39 37.81
N GLU A 304 -6.71 16.20 36.82
CA GLU A 304 -5.42 16.07 36.12
C GLU A 304 -4.28 16.18 37.13
N ILE A 305 -3.32 15.27 37.04
CA ILE A 305 -2.11 15.41 37.85
C ILE A 305 -1.33 16.61 37.29
N ASP A 306 -1.18 17.64 38.12
CA ASP A 306 -0.34 18.80 37.77
C ASP A 306 1.14 18.36 37.71
N THR A 307 1.51 17.85 36.55
CA THR A 307 2.88 17.41 36.25
C THR A 307 3.98 18.45 36.54
N PRO A 308 3.77 19.78 36.44
CA PRO A 308 4.80 20.75 36.81
C PRO A 308 5.17 20.77 38.29
N GLU A 309 4.26 20.47 39.19
CA GLU A 309 4.57 20.62 40.63
C GLU A 309 5.38 19.47 41.21
N TRP A 310 5.08 18.26 40.92
CA TRP A 310 5.90 17.17 41.43
C TRP A 310 7.20 16.94 40.62
N ARG A 311 7.30 17.42 39.36
CA ARG A 311 8.60 17.58 38.69
C ARG A 311 9.57 18.51 39.44
N LYS A 312 9.08 19.52 40.14
CA LYS A 312 9.89 20.44 40.93
C LYS A 312 10.61 19.76 42.12
N GLY A 313 10.11 18.61 42.56
CA GLY A 313 10.72 17.81 43.62
C GLY A 313 11.76 16.79 43.17
N LEU A 314 11.89 16.57 41.86
CA LEU A 314 12.70 15.48 41.31
C LEU A 314 13.91 15.98 40.53
N ASP A 315 14.40 17.11 40.63
CA ASP A 315 15.63 17.66 39.96
C ASP A 315 15.88 17.11 38.53
N VAL A 316 14.78 16.94 37.75
CA VAL A 316 14.79 16.34 36.41
C VAL A 316 15.03 17.45 35.39
N PRO A 317 16.01 17.35 34.50
CA PRO A 317 16.22 18.32 33.44
C PRO A 317 14.98 18.46 32.56
N PRO A 318 14.65 19.68 32.10
CA PRO A 318 13.53 19.87 31.17
C PRO A 318 13.69 18.98 29.91
N GLY A 319 12.63 18.26 29.53
CA GLY A 319 12.64 17.43 28.34
C GLY A 319 13.03 15.97 28.51
N VAL A 320 13.40 15.53 29.73
CA VAL A 320 13.63 14.11 30.00
C VAL A 320 12.33 13.44 30.41
N PRO A 321 11.87 12.40 29.71
CA PRO A 321 10.68 11.64 30.11
C PRO A 321 10.92 10.92 31.44
N LEU A 322 10.02 11.08 32.40
CA LEU A 322 10.14 10.49 33.75
C LEU A 322 10.30 8.95 33.75
N GLY A 323 9.80 8.27 32.74
CA GLY A 323 9.92 6.82 32.61
C GLY A 323 11.34 6.30 32.39
N PHE A 324 12.30 7.16 32.02
CA PHE A 324 13.69 6.75 31.83
C PHE A 324 14.58 6.84 33.08
N GLU A 325 14.12 7.53 34.12
CA GLU A 325 14.91 7.74 35.33
C GLU A 325 14.82 6.60 36.34
N LEU A 326 13.76 5.81 36.30
CA LEU A 326 13.58 4.61 37.11
C LEU A 326 14.63 3.51 36.87
N ARG A 327 15.50 3.69 35.88
CA ARG A 327 16.60 2.75 35.56
C ARG A 327 17.93 3.10 36.27
N VAL A 328 18.04 4.20 36.98
CA VAL A 328 19.29 4.69 37.60
C VAL A 328 19.30 4.43 39.12
N LEU A 329 18.26 3.86 39.66
CA LEU A 329 18.20 3.49 41.06
C LEU A 329 18.55 1.99 41.24
N GLU A 330 19.81 1.67 41.01
CA GLU A 330 20.45 0.48 41.60
C GLU A 330 21.27 0.90 42.83
#